data_d3cf4cb518a9685b366768a623045b70
#
_entry.id   d3cf4cb518a9685b366768a623045b70
#
_cell.length_a   1.000
_cell.length_b   1.000
_cell.length_c   1.000
_cell.angle_alpha   90.00
_cell.angle_beta   90.00
_cell.angle_gamma   90.00
#
_symmetry.space_group_name_H-M   'P 1'
#
loop_
_entity.id
_entity.type
_entity.pdbx_description
1 polymer ?
#
loop_
_entity_poly.entity_id
_entity_poly.type
_entity_poly.pdbx_seq_one_letter_code
_entity_poly.pdbx_strand_id
1 'polypeptide(L)'
;MKAALLSLTLAATTSTSMPSRAEPPLLTPPPPPSDQPLPDLQQRGRSCGALQQALNRLIAPVAWAWSVSVVNSNGDLLGDVNGAMARIPASNQKLISTAFALDQLGPDFRLRTQLVQRADGTLELKGQGDPDLGIAGLQRFAMAAMGQGGALGTSGDPVNLMVREEPRQNWWPHDWHPADRAYAYGAPITRLALTSNALGGAVSDPYQRFETLFKKEVKRRGGAIKVQQARPINNTQRAEQSGDQIVLHEETSAPMHALLSLANTESHNFTAEVLLRQAADQWDVRAASAAAHHWMHQQGIPVGGLRVADGSGLSRNNRVSSQTIAALLMRMDQHPLAAYYQASMAIAGQRGTLRNYFIGSPIQGKFWGKTGTIRGVRSISGILQTSDGPRYVSMI
;
A
#
# COMPACT_ATOMS: atom_id res chain seq x y z
N MET A 1 36.58 -20.33 63.42
CA MET A 1 36.40 -20.71 62.07
C MET A 1 34.90 -20.72 61.78
N LYS A 2 34.36 -19.70 61.09
CA LYS A 2 32.93 -19.51 60.87
C LYS A 2 32.70 -19.72 59.36
N ALA A 3 31.90 -20.72 59.04
CA ALA A 3 31.45 -20.99 57.68
C ALA A 3 30.26 -20.08 57.37
N ALA A 4 30.36 -19.30 56.27
CA ALA A 4 29.29 -18.49 55.76
C ALA A 4 28.51 -19.27 54.68
N LEU A 5 27.22 -19.48 54.94
CA LEU A 5 26.26 -19.99 53.92
C LEU A 5 25.89 -18.83 52.99
N LEU A 6 26.15 -19.01 51.71
CA LEU A 6 25.62 -18.17 50.64
C LEU A 6 24.26 -18.70 50.21
N SER A 7 23.20 -17.95 50.48
CA SER A 7 21.87 -18.22 49.99
C SER A 7 21.76 -17.67 48.56
N LEU A 8 21.60 -18.54 47.54
CA LEU A 8 21.23 -18.15 46.18
C LEU A 8 19.72 -17.91 46.14
N THR A 9 19.30 -16.67 46.06
CA THR A 9 17.93 -16.29 45.69
C THR A 9 17.79 -16.36 44.17
N LEU A 10 17.02 -17.35 43.74
CA LEU A 10 16.60 -17.48 42.34
C LEU A 10 15.56 -16.40 42.04
N ALA A 11 15.96 -15.34 41.33
CA ALA A 11 15.02 -14.36 40.81
C ALA A 11 14.23 -14.99 39.65
N ALA A 12 12.97 -15.27 39.89
CA ALA A 12 12.04 -15.65 38.86
C ALA A 12 11.82 -14.42 37.94
N THR A 13 12.41 -14.43 36.76
CA THR A 13 12.08 -13.48 35.71
C THR A 13 10.68 -13.81 35.18
N THR A 14 9.70 -13.06 35.63
CA THR A 14 8.38 -13.04 34.99
C THR A 14 8.56 -12.44 33.61
N SER A 15 8.57 -13.30 32.60
CA SER A 15 8.43 -12.85 31.20
C SER A 15 7.03 -12.26 31.04
N THR A 16 6.95 -10.95 31.07
CA THR A 16 5.75 -10.25 30.61
C THR A 16 5.60 -10.55 29.13
N SER A 17 4.72 -11.49 28.80
CA SER A 17 4.24 -11.70 27.45
C SER A 17 3.70 -10.37 26.95
N MET A 18 4.33 -9.80 25.91
CA MET A 18 3.73 -8.68 25.18
C MET A 18 2.31 -9.10 24.77
N PRO A 19 1.30 -8.23 24.90
CA PRO A 19 -0.03 -8.56 24.46
C PRO A 19 0.07 -8.89 22.96
N SER A 20 -0.38 -10.09 22.61
CA SER A 20 -0.56 -10.55 21.24
C SER A 20 -1.23 -9.41 20.48
N ARG A 21 -0.59 -8.94 19.39
CA ARG A 21 -1.17 -7.98 18.46
C ARG A 21 -2.48 -8.59 18.03
N ALA A 22 -3.61 -8.03 18.48
CA ALA A 22 -4.92 -8.52 18.10
C ALA A 22 -4.96 -8.44 16.57
N GLU A 23 -5.08 -9.58 15.90
CA GLU A 23 -5.35 -9.61 14.48
C GLU A 23 -6.57 -8.74 14.22
N PRO A 24 -6.56 -7.89 13.17
CA PRO A 24 -7.75 -7.15 12.82
C PRO A 24 -8.88 -8.17 12.63
N PRO A 25 -10.10 -7.89 13.11
CA PRO A 25 -11.20 -8.83 12.98
C PRO A 25 -11.31 -9.24 11.51
N LEU A 26 -11.36 -10.55 11.26
CA LEU A 26 -11.64 -11.10 9.95
C LEU A 26 -12.96 -10.50 9.51
N LEU A 27 -12.91 -9.56 8.56
CA LEU A 27 -14.12 -9.00 7.98
C LEU A 27 -14.78 -10.14 7.25
N THR A 28 -16.04 -10.44 7.62
CA THR A 28 -16.90 -11.31 6.84
C THR A 28 -16.94 -10.73 5.42
N PRO A 29 -16.75 -11.52 4.36
CA PRO A 29 -16.87 -11.02 3.00
C PRO A 29 -18.21 -10.26 2.89
N PRO A 30 -18.22 -9.02 2.37
CA PRO A 30 -19.48 -8.33 2.13
C PRO A 30 -20.29 -9.15 1.13
N PRO A 31 -21.64 -8.99 1.10
CA PRO A 31 -22.46 -9.59 0.06
C PRO A 31 -21.95 -9.16 -1.31
N PRO A 32 -22.12 -9.98 -2.35
CA PRO A 32 -21.71 -9.63 -3.71
C PRO A 32 -22.25 -8.25 -4.07
N PRO A 33 -21.45 -7.42 -4.79
CA PRO A 33 -21.88 -6.09 -5.18
C PRO A 33 -23.22 -6.16 -5.91
N SER A 34 -24.17 -5.28 -5.58
CA SER A 34 -25.37 -5.11 -6.38
C SER A 34 -24.96 -4.51 -7.73
N ASP A 35 -25.49 -5.01 -8.84
CA ASP A 35 -25.27 -4.45 -10.18
C ASP A 35 -25.88 -3.03 -10.36
N GLN A 36 -26.42 -2.45 -9.29
CA GLN A 36 -26.98 -1.10 -9.35
C GLN A 36 -25.87 -0.07 -9.37
N PRO A 37 -25.94 0.90 -10.29
CA PRO A 37 -24.98 1.99 -10.34
C PRO A 37 -25.02 2.77 -9.01
N LEU A 38 -23.84 3.17 -8.53
CA LEU A 38 -23.75 4.02 -7.36
C LEU A 38 -24.47 5.36 -7.64
N PRO A 39 -25.20 5.92 -6.64
CA PRO A 39 -25.90 7.18 -6.81
C PRO A 39 -24.92 8.32 -7.14
N ASP A 40 -25.38 9.31 -7.90
CA ASP A 40 -24.59 10.48 -8.19
C ASP A 40 -24.17 11.20 -6.91
N LEU A 41 -22.91 11.66 -6.86
CA LEU A 41 -22.42 12.48 -5.77
C LEU A 41 -23.05 13.87 -5.85
N GLN A 42 -23.91 14.19 -4.90
CA GLN A 42 -24.51 15.52 -4.78
C GLN A 42 -23.61 16.40 -3.95
N GLN A 43 -23.06 17.44 -4.57
CA GLN A 43 -22.37 18.53 -3.86
C GLN A 43 -23.34 19.68 -3.67
N ARG A 44 -23.67 19.98 -2.42
CA ARG A 44 -24.54 21.10 -2.05
C ARG A 44 -23.73 22.19 -1.37
N GLY A 45 -24.29 23.39 -1.33
CA GLY A 45 -23.65 24.53 -0.69
C GLY A 45 -23.54 24.38 0.82
N ARG A 46 -22.82 25.30 1.46
CA ARG A 46 -22.55 25.29 2.92
C ARG A 46 -23.85 25.28 3.73
N SER A 47 -24.00 24.29 4.60
CA SER A 47 -25.25 24.07 5.32
C SER A 47 -25.16 24.21 6.85
N CYS A 48 -23.93 24.38 7.43
CA CYS A 48 -23.75 24.55 8.86
C CYS A 48 -22.97 25.83 9.21
N GLY A 49 -23.70 26.90 9.49
CA GLY A 49 -23.11 28.21 9.81
C GLY A 49 -22.22 28.21 11.05
N ALA A 50 -22.58 27.45 12.08
CA ALA A 50 -21.81 27.38 13.32
C ALA A 50 -20.44 26.67 13.08
N LEU A 51 -20.40 25.57 12.33
CA LEU A 51 -19.15 24.88 11.98
C LEU A 51 -18.30 25.79 11.08
N GLN A 52 -18.90 26.45 10.09
CA GLN A 52 -18.17 27.37 9.21
C GLN A 52 -17.52 28.50 9.99
N GLN A 53 -18.23 29.10 10.94
CA GLN A 53 -17.68 30.15 11.79
C GLN A 53 -16.54 29.65 12.68
N ALA A 54 -16.66 28.42 13.24
CA ALA A 54 -15.62 27.81 14.03
C ALA A 54 -14.37 27.53 13.18
N LEU A 55 -14.53 26.99 11.99
CA LEU A 55 -13.43 26.76 11.04
C LEU A 55 -12.75 28.08 10.66
N ASN A 56 -13.51 29.10 10.33
CA ASN A 56 -12.96 30.40 10.00
C ASN A 56 -12.13 31.00 11.15
N ARG A 57 -12.62 30.92 12.40
CA ARG A 57 -11.86 31.41 13.56
C ARG A 57 -10.57 30.65 13.81
N LEU A 58 -10.61 29.32 13.68
CA LEU A 58 -9.46 28.44 13.95
C LEU A 58 -8.37 28.58 12.87
N ILE A 59 -8.77 28.76 11.62
CA ILE A 59 -7.84 28.71 10.47
C ILE A 59 -7.45 30.12 10.01
N ALA A 60 -8.18 31.16 10.35
CA ALA A 60 -7.93 32.52 9.88
C ALA A 60 -6.47 32.97 9.90
N PRO A 61 -5.68 32.73 10.98
CA PRO A 61 -4.28 33.16 11.02
C PRO A 61 -3.39 32.50 9.97
N VAL A 62 -3.79 31.33 9.49
CA VAL A 62 -3.01 30.44 8.60
C VAL A 62 -3.84 29.93 7.41
N ALA A 63 -4.94 30.62 7.07
CA ALA A 63 -5.87 30.19 6.03
C ALA A 63 -5.20 29.99 4.66
N TRP A 64 -4.14 30.73 4.37
CA TRP A 64 -3.34 30.57 3.17
C TRP A 64 -2.66 29.19 3.06
N ALA A 65 -2.36 28.56 4.21
CA ALA A 65 -1.63 27.31 4.28
C ALA A 65 -2.53 26.06 4.25
N TRP A 66 -3.85 26.20 4.51
CA TRP A 66 -4.74 25.08 4.73
C TRP A 66 -5.95 25.08 3.79
N SER A 67 -6.37 23.87 3.44
CA SER A 67 -7.68 23.58 2.87
C SER A 67 -8.40 22.60 3.77
N VAL A 68 -9.66 22.88 4.09
CA VAL A 68 -10.50 22.02 4.94
C VAL A 68 -11.86 21.88 4.32
N SER A 69 -12.37 20.65 4.26
CA SER A 69 -13.75 20.36 3.86
C SER A 69 -14.37 19.34 4.81
N VAL A 70 -15.62 19.56 5.21
CA VAL A 70 -16.42 18.63 6.00
C VAL A 70 -17.73 18.40 5.28
N VAL A 71 -18.01 17.15 4.91
CA VAL A 71 -19.19 16.76 4.12
C VAL A 71 -19.99 15.72 4.92
N ASN A 72 -21.32 15.77 4.87
CA ASN A 72 -22.18 14.71 5.43
C ASN A 72 -22.53 13.63 4.40
N SER A 73 -23.26 12.60 4.82
CA SER A 73 -23.67 11.47 3.95
C SER A 73 -24.62 11.89 2.80
N ASN A 74 -25.28 13.05 2.92
CA ASN A 74 -26.14 13.58 1.87
C ASN A 74 -25.41 14.41 0.82
N GLY A 75 -24.09 14.57 0.96
CA GLY A 75 -23.27 15.43 0.10
C GLY A 75 -23.32 16.93 0.44
N ASP A 76 -23.92 17.32 1.58
CA ASP A 76 -23.94 18.69 2.00
C ASP A 76 -22.56 19.09 2.54
N LEU A 77 -22.03 20.20 2.05
CA LEU A 77 -20.78 20.79 2.53
C LEU A 77 -21.07 21.54 3.84
N LEU A 78 -20.83 20.90 4.98
CA LEU A 78 -21.12 21.47 6.31
C LEU A 78 -20.20 22.64 6.65
N GLY A 79 -18.94 22.58 6.23
CA GLY A 79 -17.96 23.63 6.40
C GLY A 79 -16.80 23.49 5.43
N ASP A 80 -16.28 24.63 4.96
CA ASP A 80 -15.23 24.65 3.95
C ASP A 80 -14.33 25.88 4.07
N VAL A 81 -13.02 25.66 3.98
CA VAL A 81 -12.01 26.71 3.85
C VAL A 81 -11.06 26.32 2.74
N ASN A 82 -11.02 27.10 1.68
CA ASN A 82 -10.15 26.82 0.50
C ASN A 82 -10.32 25.40 -0.08
N GLY A 83 -11.48 24.77 0.10
CA GLY A 83 -11.69 23.35 -0.16
C GLY A 83 -11.46 22.93 -1.59
N ALA A 84 -11.69 23.80 -2.57
CA ALA A 84 -11.45 23.55 -3.99
C ALA A 84 -9.96 23.73 -4.39
N MET A 85 -9.14 24.32 -3.50
CA MET A 85 -7.72 24.55 -3.80
C MET A 85 -6.92 23.26 -3.75
N ALA A 86 -6.31 22.88 -4.86
CA ALA A 86 -5.47 21.70 -4.95
C ALA A 86 -4.12 21.92 -4.25
N ARG A 87 -3.82 21.06 -3.29
CA ARG A 87 -2.60 21.09 -2.46
C ARG A 87 -1.82 19.78 -2.56
N ILE A 88 -0.61 19.76 -2.02
CA ILE A 88 0.20 18.55 -1.90
C ILE A 88 -0.39 17.68 -0.77
N PRO A 89 -0.90 16.47 -1.05
CA PRO A 89 -1.61 15.65 -0.06
C PRO A 89 -0.69 14.89 0.89
N ALA A 90 0.59 14.77 0.58
CA ALA A 90 1.47 13.79 1.21
C ALA A 90 0.77 12.40 1.20
N SER A 91 0.89 11.61 2.26
CA SER A 91 0.34 10.25 2.29
C SER A 91 -1.21 10.15 2.24
N ASN A 92 -1.95 11.26 2.22
CA ASN A 92 -3.38 11.22 1.90
C ASN A 92 -3.63 10.80 0.44
N GLN A 93 -2.61 10.87 -0.43
CA GLN A 93 -2.64 10.26 -1.77
C GLN A 93 -2.98 8.77 -1.73
N LYS A 94 -2.59 8.05 -0.67
CA LYS A 94 -2.88 6.63 -0.49
C LYS A 94 -4.37 6.32 -0.43
N LEU A 95 -5.20 7.25 0.01
CA LEU A 95 -6.65 7.09 -0.01
C LEU A 95 -7.15 6.87 -1.45
N ILE A 96 -6.59 7.59 -2.43
CA ILE A 96 -6.92 7.41 -3.85
C ILE A 96 -6.41 6.05 -4.35
N SER A 97 -5.15 5.74 -4.12
CA SER A 97 -4.52 4.51 -4.62
C SER A 97 -5.15 3.24 -4.05
N THR A 98 -5.52 3.26 -2.78
CA THR A 98 -6.14 2.12 -2.10
C THR A 98 -7.63 1.96 -2.46
N ALA A 99 -8.36 3.05 -2.66
CA ALA A 99 -9.73 3.01 -3.16
C ALA A 99 -9.77 2.44 -4.58
N PHE A 100 -8.93 2.96 -5.47
CA PHE A 100 -8.77 2.47 -6.83
C PHE A 100 -8.41 0.99 -6.87
N ALA A 101 -7.45 0.56 -6.03
CA ALA A 101 -7.04 -0.84 -5.98
C ALA A 101 -8.15 -1.76 -5.47
N LEU A 102 -8.88 -1.35 -4.44
CA LEU A 102 -9.98 -2.15 -3.90
C LEU A 102 -11.12 -2.32 -4.90
N ASP A 103 -11.49 -1.24 -5.60
CA ASP A 103 -12.54 -1.26 -6.62
C ASP A 103 -12.17 -2.13 -7.83
N GLN A 104 -10.95 -1.98 -8.35
CA GLN A 104 -10.53 -2.67 -9.58
C GLN A 104 -10.12 -4.13 -9.37
N LEU A 105 -9.56 -4.47 -8.22
CA LEU A 105 -8.99 -5.79 -7.96
C LEU A 105 -9.87 -6.66 -7.06
N GLY A 106 -10.76 -6.03 -6.31
CA GLY A 106 -11.66 -6.73 -5.38
C GLY A 106 -10.98 -7.19 -4.07
N PRO A 107 -11.79 -7.73 -3.13
CA PRO A 107 -11.36 -8.05 -1.77
C PRO A 107 -10.48 -9.32 -1.69
N ASP A 108 -10.60 -10.22 -2.66
CA ASP A 108 -9.90 -11.51 -2.68
C ASP A 108 -8.53 -11.45 -3.35
N PHE A 109 -8.19 -10.29 -3.90
CA PHE A 109 -6.92 -10.10 -4.61
C PHE A 109 -5.72 -10.38 -3.71
N ARG A 110 -4.72 -11.06 -4.31
CA ARG A 110 -3.39 -11.30 -3.74
C ARG A 110 -2.33 -11.06 -4.80
N LEU A 111 -1.23 -10.48 -4.39
CA LEU A 111 -0.03 -10.41 -5.23
C LEU A 111 0.59 -11.81 -5.34
N ARG A 112 1.12 -12.14 -6.51
CA ARG A 112 1.72 -13.44 -6.79
C ARG A 112 3.17 -13.30 -7.20
N THR A 113 3.99 -14.22 -6.74
CA THR A 113 5.34 -14.45 -7.24
C THR A 113 5.40 -15.90 -7.71
N GLN A 114 5.77 -16.14 -8.95
CA GLN A 114 5.74 -17.47 -9.58
C GLN A 114 7.09 -17.82 -10.18
N LEU A 115 7.55 -19.05 -9.91
CA LEU A 115 8.59 -19.70 -10.66
C LEU A 115 7.93 -20.65 -11.66
N VAL A 116 8.17 -20.39 -12.94
CA VAL A 116 7.63 -21.22 -14.02
C VAL A 116 8.76 -21.84 -14.83
N GLN A 117 8.54 -23.03 -15.36
CA GLN A 117 9.39 -23.66 -16.35
C GLN A 117 8.77 -23.51 -17.73
N ARG A 118 9.55 -23.04 -18.67
CA ARG A 118 9.17 -22.91 -20.08
C ARG A 118 9.41 -24.22 -20.82
N ALA A 119 8.82 -24.37 -22.00
CA ALA A 119 8.98 -25.54 -22.85
C ALA A 119 10.45 -25.85 -23.20
N ASP A 120 11.30 -24.80 -23.30
CA ASP A 120 12.75 -24.93 -23.56
C ASP A 120 13.57 -25.29 -22.30
N GLY A 121 12.93 -25.58 -21.18
CA GLY A 121 13.57 -25.87 -19.90
C GLY A 121 14.05 -24.66 -19.11
N THR A 122 13.99 -23.43 -19.67
CA THR A 122 14.37 -22.20 -18.97
C THR A 122 13.42 -21.93 -17.82
N LEU A 123 13.97 -21.62 -16.64
CA LEU A 123 13.19 -21.15 -15.51
C LEU A 123 12.94 -19.65 -15.63
N GLU A 124 11.73 -19.22 -15.28
CA GLU A 124 11.36 -17.82 -15.27
C GLU A 124 10.70 -17.47 -13.94
N LEU A 125 11.23 -16.40 -13.28
CA LEU A 125 10.67 -15.89 -12.04
C LEU A 125 9.95 -14.56 -12.33
N LYS A 126 8.66 -14.52 -11.98
CA LYS A 126 7.74 -13.39 -12.20
C LYS A 126 7.18 -12.93 -10.87
N GLY A 127 7.34 -11.65 -10.53
CA GLY A 127 6.77 -11.05 -9.33
C GLY A 127 5.73 -9.97 -9.65
N GLN A 128 4.82 -9.75 -8.72
CA GLN A 128 3.84 -8.66 -8.75
C GLN A 128 4.11 -7.57 -7.70
N GLY A 129 5.26 -7.64 -6.99
CA GLY A 129 5.62 -6.67 -5.97
C GLY A 129 5.08 -7.01 -4.58
N ASP A 130 5.08 -8.29 -4.20
CA ASP A 130 4.68 -8.70 -2.85
C ASP A 130 5.57 -8.01 -1.80
N PRO A 131 5.00 -7.17 -0.90
CA PRO A 131 5.75 -6.44 0.12
C PRO A 131 6.36 -7.35 1.18
N ASP A 132 5.78 -8.54 1.38
CA ASP A 132 6.11 -9.45 2.45
C ASP A 132 6.94 -10.66 1.99
N LEU A 133 7.28 -10.75 0.70
CA LEU A 133 8.14 -11.80 0.19
C LEU A 133 9.48 -11.77 0.93
N GLY A 134 9.71 -12.78 1.79
CA GLY A 134 10.88 -12.85 2.65
C GLY A 134 11.90 -13.90 2.20
N ILE A 135 12.94 -14.07 3.01
CA ILE A 135 14.01 -15.06 2.76
C ILE A 135 13.45 -16.49 2.72
N ALA A 136 12.44 -16.80 3.53
CA ALA A 136 11.80 -18.12 3.51
C ALA A 136 11.15 -18.44 2.15
N GLY A 137 10.46 -17.47 1.55
CA GLY A 137 9.91 -17.59 0.19
C GLY A 137 11.02 -17.78 -0.85
N LEU A 138 12.08 -16.99 -0.78
CA LEU A 138 13.26 -17.15 -1.65
C LEU A 138 13.86 -18.57 -1.54
N GLN A 139 13.91 -19.12 -0.32
CA GLN A 139 14.41 -20.49 -0.10
C GLN A 139 13.52 -21.55 -0.74
N ARG A 140 12.18 -21.37 -0.69
CA ARG A 140 11.25 -22.28 -1.37
C ARG A 140 11.37 -22.20 -2.88
N PHE A 141 11.54 -21.00 -3.44
CA PHE A 141 11.83 -20.84 -4.87
C PHE A 141 13.14 -21.49 -5.28
N ALA A 142 14.20 -21.35 -4.48
CA ALA A 142 15.48 -22.03 -4.76
C ALA A 142 15.35 -23.57 -4.71
N MET A 143 14.57 -24.08 -3.77
CA MET A 143 14.27 -25.51 -3.68
C MET A 143 13.50 -26.00 -4.91
N ALA A 144 12.47 -25.27 -5.32
CA ALA A 144 11.68 -25.59 -6.50
C ALA A 144 12.52 -25.53 -7.80
N ALA A 145 13.43 -24.55 -7.91
CA ALA A 145 14.34 -24.42 -9.04
C ALA A 145 15.32 -25.61 -9.19
N MET A 146 15.63 -26.27 -8.07
CA MET A 146 16.50 -27.44 -8.06
C MET A 146 15.77 -28.74 -8.38
N GLY A 147 14.45 -28.74 -8.46
CA GLY A 147 13.60 -29.88 -8.73
C GLY A 147 13.39 -30.79 -7.51
N GLN A 148 12.27 -31.51 -7.47
CA GLN A 148 12.05 -32.60 -6.54
C GLN A 148 12.81 -33.83 -7.06
N GLY A 149 14.01 -34.04 -6.54
CA GLY A 149 14.81 -35.23 -6.88
C GLY A 149 16.10 -34.99 -7.67
N GLY A 150 16.60 -33.77 -7.78
CA GLY A 150 17.94 -33.49 -8.33
C GLY A 150 18.09 -33.63 -9.85
N ALA A 151 16.99 -33.67 -10.61
CA ALA A 151 17.03 -33.84 -12.05
C ALA A 151 17.44 -32.58 -12.84
N LEU A 152 17.33 -31.41 -12.26
CA LEU A 152 17.70 -30.12 -12.88
C LEU A 152 19.06 -29.64 -12.36
N GLY A 153 20.14 -30.40 -12.49
CA GLY A 153 21.46 -29.92 -12.05
C GLY A 153 22.48 -31.03 -11.74
N THR A 154 22.12 -32.29 -11.93
CA THR A 154 23.08 -33.43 -11.76
C THR A 154 24.04 -33.58 -12.92
N SER A 155 23.81 -32.91 -14.04
CA SER A 155 24.71 -32.90 -15.21
C SER A 155 25.91 -31.95 -15.10
N GLY A 156 26.05 -31.22 -13.99
CA GLY A 156 27.14 -30.22 -13.83
C GLY A 156 26.87 -28.87 -14.48
N ASP A 157 25.87 -28.75 -15.34
CA ASP A 157 25.53 -27.49 -16.01
C ASP A 157 24.62 -26.61 -15.13
N PRO A 158 24.88 -25.29 -15.08
CA PRO A 158 24.04 -24.37 -14.29
C PRO A 158 22.64 -24.24 -14.91
N VAL A 159 21.61 -24.31 -14.08
CA VAL A 159 20.23 -23.99 -14.49
C VAL A 159 20.12 -22.53 -14.89
N ASN A 160 19.45 -22.23 -15.99
CA ASN A 160 19.20 -20.87 -16.42
C ASN A 160 17.91 -20.34 -15.76
N LEU A 161 18.03 -19.24 -15.01
CA LEU A 161 16.91 -18.51 -14.41
C LEU A 161 16.80 -17.13 -15.03
N MET A 162 15.67 -16.86 -15.63
CA MET A 162 15.30 -15.53 -16.13
C MET A 162 14.42 -14.84 -15.08
N VAL A 163 14.85 -13.67 -14.60
CA VAL A 163 14.07 -12.85 -13.65
C VAL A 163 13.42 -11.71 -14.41
N ARG A 164 12.08 -11.66 -14.39
CA ARG A 164 11.30 -10.60 -15.05
C ARG A 164 11.21 -9.39 -14.13
N GLU A 165 12.05 -8.39 -14.38
CA GLU A 165 12.13 -7.19 -13.57
C GLU A 165 12.24 -5.93 -14.43
N GLU A 166 11.69 -4.84 -13.92
CA GLU A 166 11.80 -3.54 -14.53
C GLU A 166 13.26 -3.07 -14.59
N PRO A 167 13.65 -2.33 -15.62
CA PRO A 167 14.97 -1.73 -15.67
C PRO A 167 15.14 -0.69 -14.55
N ARG A 168 16.35 -0.57 -14.04
CA ARG A 168 16.68 0.24 -12.84
C ARG A 168 16.14 1.68 -12.87
N GLN A 169 16.10 2.33 -14.04
CA GLN A 169 15.56 3.68 -14.20
C GLN A 169 14.07 3.78 -13.85
N ASN A 170 13.32 2.67 -13.87
CA ASN A 170 11.88 2.61 -13.57
C ASN A 170 11.58 2.21 -12.12
N TRP A 171 12.60 1.95 -11.29
CA TRP A 171 12.39 1.50 -9.91
C TRP A 171 11.84 2.59 -8.99
N TRP A 172 11.97 3.86 -9.36
CA TRP A 172 11.41 4.97 -8.61
C TRP A 172 10.49 5.82 -9.50
N PRO A 173 9.41 6.34 -8.96
CA PRO A 173 8.72 7.46 -9.61
C PRO A 173 9.72 8.56 -9.95
N HIS A 174 9.63 9.10 -11.15
CA HIS A 174 10.65 9.97 -11.74
C HIS A 174 10.96 11.19 -10.87
N ASP A 175 9.97 11.73 -10.18
CA ASP A 175 10.05 12.96 -9.39
C ASP A 175 10.25 12.73 -7.88
N TRP A 176 10.55 11.49 -7.44
CA TRP A 176 10.98 11.26 -6.08
C TRP A 176 12.35 11.88 -5.85
N HIS A 177 12.44 12.68 -4.78
CA HIS A 177 13.71 13.34 -4.44
C HIS A 177 14.81 12.30 -4.19
N PRO A 178 16.01 12.46 -4.77
CA PRO A 178 17.07 11.48 -4.61
C PRO A 178 17.44 11.19 -3.15
N ALA A 179 17.38 12.18 -2.27
CA ALA A 179 17.66 12.00 -0.85
C ALA A 179 16.67 11.05 -0.15
N ASP A 180 15.43 10.97 -0.62
CA ASP A 180 14.42 10.06 -0.04
C ASP A 180 14.72 8.59 -0.36
N ARG A 181 15.43 8.33 -1.45
CA ARG A 181 15.72 6.98 -1.95
C ARG A 181 16.66 6.17 -1.07
N ALA A 182 17.33 6.78 -0.10
CA ALA A 182 18.18 6.10 0.88
C ALA A 182 17.38 5.53 2.07
N TYR A 183 16.16 6.01 2.30
CA TYR A 183 15.34 5.62 3.43
C TYR A 183 14.35 4.50 3.05
N ALA A 184 13.94 3.71 4.03
CA ALA A 184 12.98 2.63 3.84
C ALA A 184 11.69 3.09 3.16
N TYR A 185 11.19 4.30 3.46
CA TYR A 185 10.00 4.86 2.84
C TYR A 185 10.20 5.27 1.37
N GLY A 186 11.45 5.40 0.91
CA GLY A 186 11.84 5.69 -0.47
C GLY A 186 12.46 4.50 -1.19
N ALA A 187 12.26 3.28 -0.67
CA ALA A 187 12.79 2.06 -1.26
C ALA A 187 12.33 1.88 -2.73
N PRO A 188 13.16 1.26 -3.58
CA PRO A 188 12.82 1.06 -4.99
C PRO A 188 11.60 0.13 -5.15
N ILE A 189 10.75 0.46 -6.11
CA ILE A 189 9.52 -0.29 -6.41
C ILE A 189 9.83 -1.29 -7.51
N THR A 190 9.94 -2.56 -7.14
CA THR A 190 10.30 -3.66 -8.03
C THR A 190 9.23 -4.73 -8.02
N ARG A 191 9.15 -5.51 -9.11
CA ARG A 191 8.22 -6.65 -9.21
C ARG A 191 8.63 -7.78 -8.27
N LEU A 192 9.93 -7.98 -8.09
CA LEU A 192 10.50 -8.94 -7.17
C LEU A 192 11.14 -8.19 -6.00
N ALA A 193 10.42 -8.07 -4.91
CA ALA A 193 10.88 -7.34 -3.74
C ALA A 193 11.07 -8.29 -2.55
N LEU A 194 12.27 -8.31 -2.00
CA LEU A 194 12.52 -9.01 -0.74
C LEU A 194 12.36 -8.03 0.42
N THR A 195 11.35 -8.27 1.27
CA THR A 195 11.03 -7.41 2.43
C THR A 195 10.83 -5.93 2.02
N SER A 196 9.99 -5.71 1.01
CA SER A 196 9.71 -4.37 0.44
C SER A 196 10.96 -3.58 0.03
N ASN A 197 12.06 -4.27 -0.27
CA ASN A 197 13.37 -3.67 -0.57
C ASN A 197 13.91 -2.74 0.52
N ALA A 198 13.57 -3.01 1.79
CA ALA A 198 14.00 -2.22 2.93
C ALA A 198 14.57 -3.10 4.06
N LEU A 199 15.74 -2.72 4.59
CA LEU A 199 16.43 -3.37 5.71
C LEU A 199 17.01 -2.28 6.63
N GLY A 200 16.16 -1.63 7.43
CA GLY A 200 16.55 -0.45 8.20
C GLY A 200 16.67 0.82 7.35
N GLY A 201 17.12 0.70 6.11
CA GLY A 201 17.13 1.70 5.03
C GLY A 201 16.70 1.04 3.72
N ALA A 202 16.70 1.80 2.63
CA ALA A 202 16.40 1.27 1.30
C ALA A 202 17.53 0.36 0.80
N VAL A 203 17.18 -0.74 0.14
CA VAL A 203 18.12 -1.56 -0.62
C VAL A 203 18.34 -0.90 -1.97
N SER A 204 19.56 -0.44 -2.23
CA SER A 204 19.88 0.34 -3.44
C SER A 204 19.82 -0.47 -4.74
N ASP A 205 20.08 -1.77 -4.65
CA ASP A 205 19.98 -2.71 -5.77
C ASP A 205 19.29 -4.01 -5.34
N PRO A 206 17.93 -4.05 -5.40
CA PRO A 206 17.15 -5.24 -5.05
C PRO A 206 17.43 -6.44 -5.94
N TYR A 207 17.70 -6.21 -7.23
CA TYR A 207 17.99 -7.28 -8.16
C TYR A 207 19.31 -7.98 -7.81
N GLN A 208 20.36 -7.22 -7.60
CA GLN A 208 21.66 -7.77 -7.19
C GLN A 208 21.57 -8.51 -5.84
N ARG A 209 20.82 -7.94 -4.89
CA ARG A 209 20.57 -8.60 -3.59
C ARG A 209 19.84 -9.93 -3.78
N PHE A 210 18.78 -9.95 -4.58
CA PHE A 210 18.05 -11.18 -4.90
C PHE A 210 18.98 -12.21 -5.54
N GLU A 211 19.68 -11.83 -6.59
CA GLU A 211 20.59 -12.72 -7.32
C GLU A 211 21.64 -13.35 -6.39
N THR A 212 22.27 -12.53 -5.54
CA THR A 212 23.28 -12.99 -4.58
C THR A 212 22.71 -13.99 -3.59
N LEU A 213 21.56 -13.69 -3.00
CA LEU A 213 20.90 -14.56 -2.02
C LEU A 213 20.38 -15.84 -2.66
N PHE A 214 19.83 -15.76 -3.86
CA PHE A 214 19.30 -16.90 -4.58
C PHE A 214 20.41 -17.87 -5.01
N LYS A 215 21.49 -17.36 -5.60
CA LYS A 215 22.67 -18.15 -5.93
C LYS A 215 23.29 -18.85 -4.71
N LYS A 216 23.40 -18.11 -3.59
CA LYS A 216 23.90 -18.68 -2.32
C LYS A 216 23.00 -19.84 -1.85
N GLU A 217 21.68 -19.68 -1.95
CA GLU A 217 20.73 -20.69 -1.51
C GLU A 217 20.75 -21.94 -2.41
N VAL A 218 20.84 -21.76 -3.74
CA VAL A 218 21.00 -22.86 -4.70
C VAL A 218 22.31 -23.59 -4.46
N LYS A 219 23.43 -22.86 -4.27
CA LYS A 219 24.74 -23.47 -3.98
C LYS A 219 24.73 -24.28 -2.68
N ARG A 220 24.04 -23.82 -1.65
CA ARG A 220 23.89 -24.53 -0.37
C ARG A 220 23.19 -25.89 -0.54
N ARG A 221 22.38 -26.03 -1.60
CA ARG A 221 21.71 -27.30 -1.99
C ARG A 221 22.49 -28.13 -3.01
N GLY A 222 23.74 -27.77 -3.27
CA GLY A 222 24.61 -28.49 -4.20
C GLY A 222 24.39 -28.18 -5.67
N GLY A 223 23.58 -27.17 -6.01
CA GLY A 223 23.32 -26.80 -7.38
C GLY A 223 24.11 -25.58 -7.86
N ALA A 224 24.00 -25.30 -9.16
CA ALA A 224 24.50 -24.11 -9.80
C ALA A 224 23.40 -23.44 -10.63
N ILE A 225 23.35 -22.11 -10.63
CA ILE A 225 22.34 -21.36 -11.36
C ILE A 225 22.93 -20.08 -12.00
N LYS A 226 22.54 -19.85 -13.24
CA LYS A 226 22.86 -18.61 -13.98
C LYS A 226 21.60 -17.74 -13.96
N VAL A 227 21.66 -16.61 -13.28
CA VAL A 227 20.55 -15.67 -13.19
C VAL A 227 20.75 -14.57 -14.22
N GLN A 228 19.70 -14.26 -14.96
CA GLN A 228 19.67 -13.20 -15.96
C GLN A 228 18.43 -12.34 -15.76
N GLN A 229 18.59 -11.00 -15.80
CA GLN A 229 17.46 -10.08 -15.82
C GLN A 229 16.87 -10.01 -17.23
N ALA A 230 15.56 -10.08 -17.31
CA ALA A 230 14.82 -9.83 -18.54
C ALA A 230 13.70 -8.80 -18.27
N ARG A 231 13.32 -8.06 -19.30
CA ARG A 231 12.20 -7.13 -19.20
C ARG A 231 10.88 -7.88 -18.99
N PRO A 232 9.92 -7.32 -18.25
CA PRO A 232 8.59 -7.86 -18.18
C PRO A 232 7.97 -7.96 -19.58
N ILE A 233 7.11 -8.94 -19.76
CA ILE A 233 6.34 -9.14 -21.00
C ILE A 233 5.07 -8.30 -20.89
N ASN A 234 4.69 -7.63 -21.96
CA ASN A 234 3.39 -6.94 -22.06
C ASN A 234 2.23 -7.95 -22.18
N ASN A 235 0.99 -7.49 -22.04
CA ASN A 235 -0.18 -8.36 -22.03
C ASN A 235 -0.37 -9.14 -23.36
N THR A 236 -0.03 -8.54 -24.51
CA THR A 236 -0.07 -9.22 -25.81
C THR A 236 0.92 -10.36 -25.87
N GLN A 237 2.17 -10.11 -25.48
CA GLN A 237 3.22 -11.14 -25.39
C GLN A 237 2.91 -12.21 -24.34
N ARG A 238 2.18 -11.84 -23.25
CA ARG A 238 1.73 -12.78 -22.22
C ARG A 238 0.73 -13.78 -22.80
N ALA A 239 -0.23 -13.32 -23.59
CA ALA A 239 -1.21 -14.19 -24.27
C ALA A 239 -0.55 -15.16 -25.24
N GLU A 240 0.46 -14.71 -26.01
CA GLU A 240 1.23 -15.54 -26.95
C GLU A 240 2.13 -16.56 -26.26
N GLN A 241 2.61 -16.26 -25.05
CA GLN A 241 3.53 -17.14 -24.30
C GLN A 241 2.85 -18.02 -23.23
N SER A 242 1.53 -17.95 -23.09
CA SER A 242 0.80 -18.74 -22.08
C SER A 242 0.59 -20.21 -22.45
N GLY A 243 0.96 -20.66 -23.65
CA GLY A 243 1.07 -22.08 -23.98
C GLY A 243 2.32 -22.71 -23.32
N ASP A 244 2.20 -23.89 -22.75
CA ASP A 244 3.30 -24.76 -22.29
C ASP A 244 4.23 -24.24 -21.19
N GLN A 245 3.69 -23.51 -20.19
CA GLN A 245 4.42 -23.15 -18.98
C GLN A 245 3.93 -23.99 -17.79
N ILE A 246 4.86 -24.57 -17.05
CA ILE A 246 4.57 -25.33 -15.83
C ILE A 246 4.92 -24.44 -14.63
N VAL A 247 3.95 -24.17 -13.74
CA VAL A 247 4.22 -23.48 -12.47
C VAL A 247 4.88 -24.46 -11.52
N LEU A 248 6.15 -24.24 -11.20
CA LEU A 248 6.91 -25.07 -10.28
C LEU A 248 6.67 -24.66 -8.82
N HIS A 249 6.49 -23.38 -8.56
CA HIS A 249 6.20 -22.84 -7.23
C HIS A 249 5.54 -21.47 -7.31
N GLU A 250 4.62 -21.21 -6.41
CA GLU A 250 3.95 -19.91 -6.25
C GLU A 250 3.95 -19.47 -4.78
N GLU A 251 4.26 -18.22 -4.55
CA GLU A 251 4.02 -17.52 -3.29
C GLU A 251 2.95 -16.44 -3.51
N THR A 252 2.04 -16.31 -2.54
CA THR A 252 1.01 -15.29 -2.57
C THR A 252 1.15 -14.36 -1.37
N SER A 253 0.91 -13.08 -1.58
CA SER A 253 0.88 -12.09 -0.50
C SER A 253 -0.26 -12.33 0.49
N ALA A 254 -0.26 -11.57 1.57
CA ALA A 254 -1.43 -11.36 2.38
C ALA A 254 -2.62 -10.86 1.50
N PRO A 255 -3.88 -11.09 1.91
CA PRO A 255 -5.06 -10.68 1.14
C PRO A 255 -5.23 -9.16 1.08
N MET A 256 -6.10 -8.67 0.19
CA MET A 256 -6.33 -7.24 -0.07
C MET A 256 -6.51 -6.42 1.22
N HIS A 257 -7.30 -6.88 2.18
CA HIS A 257 -7.52 -6.12 3.43
C HIS A 257 -6.24 -5.86 4.22
N ALA A 258 -5.29 -6.80 4.21
CA ALA A 258 -3.98 -6.63 4.86
C ALA A 258 -3.09 -5.67 4.05
N LEU A 259 -3.09 -5.78 2.71
CA LEU A 259 -2.36 -4.86 1.84
C LEU A 259 -2.88 -3.41 1.99
N LEU A 260 -4.20 -3.23 2.02
CA LEU A 260 -4.82 -1.92 2.27
C LEU A 260 -4.45 -1.37 3.64
N SER A 261 -4.47 -2.24 4.68
CA SER A 261 -4.10 -1.84 6.04
C SER A 261 -2.62 -1.44 6.12
N LEU A 262 -1.74 -2.18 5.47
CA LEU A 262 -0.32 -1.84 5.40
C LEU A 262 -0.12 -0.46 4.73
N ALA A 263 -0.84 -0.17 3.65
CA ALA A 263 -0.78 1.11 2.96
C ALA A 263 -1.40 2.26 3.76
N ASN A 264 -2.57 2.09 4.37
CA ASN A 264 -3.31 3.16 5.02
C ASN A 264 -3.01 3.28 6.52
N THR A 265 -3.07 2.18 7.28
CA THR A 265 -2.83 2.17 8.74
C THR A 265 -1.38 2.48 9.06
N GLU A 266 -0.43 1.80 8.39
CA GLU A 266 1.01 1.94 8.62
C GLU A 266 1.68 2.95 7.67
N SER A 267 0.92 3.46 6.69
CA SER A 267 1.41 4.43 5.70
C SER A 267 2.54 3.91 4.80
N HIS A 268 2.55 2.61 4.49
CA HIS A 268 3.61 1.96 3.75
C HIS A 268 3.64 2.39 2.27
N ASN A 269 4.71 3.06 1.86
CA ASN A 269 4.81 3.63 0.52
C ASN A 269 4.91 2.56 -0.56
N PHE A 270 5.78 1.57 -0.37
CA PHE A 270 5.98 0.49 -1.33
C PHE A 270 4.64 -0.19 -1.71
N THR A 271 3.84 -0.58 -0.71
CA THR A 271 2.55 -1.25 -0.94
C THR A 271 1.58 -0.35 -1.70
N ALA A 272 1.50 0.95 -1.37
CA ALA A 272 0.62 1.87 -2.08
C ALA A 272 1.04 2.06 -3.56
N GLU A 273 2.34 2.09 -3.82
CA GLU A 273 2.89 2.15 -5.17
C GLU A 273 2.59 0.90 -6.00
N VAL A 274 2.72 -0.27 -5.38
CA VAL A 274 2.38 -1.54 -6.02
C VAL A 274 0.88 -1.64 -6.29
N LEU A 275 0.04 -1.30 -5.31
CA LEU A 275 -1.42 -1.35 -5.46
C LEU A 275 -1.91 -0.44 -6.59
N LEU A 276 -1.37 0.78 -6.72
CA LEU A 276 -1.68 1.67 -7.84
C LEU A 276 -1.38 1.02 -9.19
N ARG A 277 -0.20 0.40 -9.32
CA ARG A 277 0.26 -0.24 -10.57
C ARG A 277 -0.56 -1.49 -10.90
N GLN A 278 -0.86 -2.31 -9.92
CA GLN A 278 -1.64 -3.53 -10.12
C GLN A 278 -3.08 -3.21 -10.50
N ALA A 279 -3.70 -2.22 -9.86
CA ALA A 279 -5.06 -1.76 -10.20
C ALA A 279 -5.18 -1.23 -11.63
N ALA A 280 -4.12 -0.59 -12.12
CA ALA A 280 -4.07 -0.08 -13.48
C ALA A 280 -3.65 -1.13 -14.51
N ASP A 281 -3.22 -2.33 -14.09
CA ASP A 281 -2.49 -3.30 -14.91
C ASP A 281 -1.33 -2.65 -15.72
N GLN A 282 -0.69 -1.64 -15.11
CA GLN A 282 0.39 -0.86 -15.70
C GLN A 282 1.49 -0.66 -14.66
N TRP A 283 2.73 -1.08 -15.00
CA TRP A 283 3.85 -0.86 -14.08
C TRP A 283 4.47 0.54 -14.22
N ASP A 284 4.36 1.15 -15.38
CA ASP A 284 4.73 2.56 -15.56
C ASP A 284 3.84 3.45 -14.68
N VAL A 285 4.48 4.24 -13.81
CA VAL A 285 3.76 5.06 -12.82
C VAL A 285 2.90 6.15 -13.47
N ARG A 286 3.28 6.66 -14.64
CA ARG A 286 2.51 7.71 -15.33
C ARG A 286 1.23 7.12 -15.89
N ALA A 287 1.31 5.95 -16.54
CA ALA A 287 0.15 5.23 -17.04
C ALA A 287 -0.77 4.81 -15.89
N ALA A 288 -0.23 4.28 -14.80
CA ALA A 288 -1.01 3.91 -13.63
C ALA A 288 -1.70 5.11 -12.97
N SER A 289 -1.01 6.24 -12.87
CA SER A 289 -1.56 7.49 -12.34
C SER A 289 -2.68 8.05 -13.22
N ALA A 290 -2.53 7.97 -14.54
CA ALA A 290 -3.56 8.37 -15.49
C ALA A 290 -4.82 7.49 -15.37
N ALA A 291 -4.65 6.18 -15.19
CA ALA A 291 -5.76 5.27 -14.94
C ALA A 291 -6.51 5.60 -13.63
N ALA A 292 -5.79 5.86 -12.55
CA ALA A 292 -6.41 6.27 -11.28
C ALA A 292 -7.16 7.61 -11.40
N HIS A 293 -6.59 8.59 -12.13
CA HIS A 293 -7.27 9.86 -12.39
C HIS A 293 -8.56 9.64 -13.20
N HIS A 294 -8.51 8.81 -14.25
CA HIS A 294 -9.67 8.47 -15.06
C HIS A 294 -10.75 7.77 -14.24
N TRP A 295 -10.36 6.80 -13.41
CA TRP A 295 -11.26 6.12 -12.48
C TRP A 295 -11.95 7.11 -11.54
N MET A 296 -11.23 8.05 -10.93
CA MET A 296 -11.82 9.09 -10.08
C MET A 296 -12.93 9.87 -10.82
N HIS A 297 -12.67 10.23 -12.08
CA HIS A 297 -13.68 10.91 -12.91
C HIS A 297 -14.89 10.03 -13.17
N GLN A 298 -14.69 8.74 -13.50
CA GLN A 298 -15.78 7.78 -13.73
C GLN A 298 -16.65 7.56 -12.47
N GLN A 299 -16.04 7.66 -11.27
CA GLN A 299 -16.77 7.59 -10.00
C GLN A 299 -17.55 8.87 -9.67
N GLY A 300 -17.57 9.86 -10.55
CA GLY A 300 -18.23 11.14 -10.32
C GLY A 300 -17.53 12.01 -9.27
N ILE A 301 -16.29 11.69 -8.89
CA ILE A 301 -15.53 12.44 -7.90
C ILE A 301 -14.96 13.69 -8.57
N PRO A 302 -15.03 14.88 -7.94
CA PRO A 302 -14.47 16.10 -8.50
C PRO A 302 -12.96 15.97 -8.70
N VAL A 303 -12.50 16.17 -9.94
CA VAL A 303 -11.08 16.06 -10.31
C VAL A 303 -10.43 17.40 -10.66
N GLY A 304 -11.09 18.51 -10.36
CA GLY A 304 -10.56 19.86 -10.59
C GLY A 304 -9.23 20.06 -9.88
N GLY A 305 -8.16 20.28 -10.66
CA GLY A 305 -6.80 20.44 -10.13
C GLY A 305 -6.15 19.15 -9.59
N LEU A 306 -6.80 17.98 -9.73
CA LEU A 306 -6.23 16.69 -9.33
C LEU A 306 -5.04 16.35 -10.22
N ARG A 307 -3.93 16.00 -9.60
CA ARG A 307 -2.77 15.40 -10.24
C ARG A 307 -2.27 14.23 -9.40
N VAL A 308 -2.40 13.05 -9.92
CA VAL A 308 -1.78 11.83 -9.38
C VAL A 308 -0.41 11.68 -10.01
N ALA A 309 0.65 11.78 -9.23
CA ALA A 309 2.03 11.65 -9.69
C ALA A 309 2.68 10.34 -9.23
N ASP A 310 2.18 9.78 -8.11
CA ASP A 310 2.57 8.49 -7.57
C ASP A 310 1.43 7.89 -6.73
N GLY A 311 1.63 6.68 -6.22
CA GLY A 311 0.64 5.99 -5.38
C GLY A 311 0.73 6.33 -3.90
N SER A 312 1.89 6.75 -3.43
CA SER A 312 2.21 6.88 -2.00
C SER A 312 2.05 8.29 -1.44
N GLY A 313 2.11 9.31 -2.30
CA GLY A 313 2.13 10.71 -1.91
C GLY A 313 3.52 11.23 -1.53
N LEU A 314 4.59 10.49 -1.83
CA LEU A 314 5.97 10.96 -1.62
C LEU A 314 6.36 12.01 -2.67
N SER A 315 5.84 11.89 -3.88
CA SER A 315 6.01 12.90 -4.92
C SER A 315 5.38 14.24 -4.50
N ARG A 316 6.20 15.30 -4.60
CA ARG A 316 5.71 16.68 -4.37
C ARG A 316 4.88 17.23 -5.52
N ASN A 317 4.74 16.47 -6.61
CA ASN A 317 3.92 16.84 -7.76
C ASN A 317 2.47 16.37 -7.65
N ASN A 318 2.12 15.56 -6.66
CA ASN A 318 0.72 15.26 -6.36
C ASN A 318 -0.05 16.53 -6.00
N ARG A 319 -1.27 16.65 -6.50
CA ARG A 319 -2.21 17.74 -6.17
C ARG A 319 -3.60 17.17 -5.98
N VAL A 320 -4.24 17.54 -4.89
CA VAL A 320 -5.64 17.18 -4.63
C VAL A 320 -6.29 18.23 -3.75
N SER A 321 -7.56 18.49 -3.94
CA SER A 321 -8.33 19.37 -3.09
C SER A 321 -8.94 18.63 -1.91
N SER A 322 -9.22 19.33 -0.79
CA SER A 322 -9.90 18.70 0.34
C SER A 322 -11.34 18.27 -0.01
N GLN A 323 -12.01 18.97 -0.91
CA GLN A 323 -13.31 18.56 -1.45
C GLN A 323 -13.21 17.25 -2.23
N THR A 324 -12.18 17.08 -3.06
CA THR A 324 -11.94 15.83 -3.79
C THR A 324 -11.77 14.64 -2.85
N ILE A 325 -10.97 14.78 -1.78
CA ILE A 325 -10.78 13.69 -0.82
C ILE A 325 -12.05 13.44 0.00
N ALA A 326 -12.79 14.46 0.42
CA ALA A 326 -14.06 14.26 1.12
C ALA A 326 -15.09 13.54 0.23
N ALA A 327 -15.18 13.90 -1.05
CA ALA A 327 -16.02 13.24 -2.03
C ALA A 327 -15.60 11.76 -2.26
N LEU A 328 -14.28 11.48 -2.32
CA LEU A 328 -13.77 10.11 -2.41
C LEU A 328 -14.18 9.28 -1.18
N LEU A 329 -14.01 9.84 0.03
CA LEU A 329 -14.41 9.14 1.26
C LEU A 329 -15.91 8.85 1.28
N MET A 330 -16.75 9.80 0.87
CA MET A 330 -18.20 9.62 0.75
C MET A 330 -18.53 8.54 -0.30
N ARG A 331 -17.89 8.56 -1.48
CA ARG A 331 -18.07 7.54 -2.52
C ARG A 331 -17.71 6.16 -2.02
N MET A 332 -16.60 6.03 -1.31
CA MET A 332 -16.14 4.75 -0.76
C MET A 332 -16.99 4.25 0.41
N ASP A 333 -17.63 5.13 1.17
CA ASP A 333 -18.58 4.75 2.21
C ASP A 333 -19.90 4.21 1.63
N GLN A 334 -20.26 4.62 0.41
CA GLN A 334 -21.39 4.11 -0.36
C GLN A 334 -21.04 2.85 -1.19
N HIS A 335 -19.76 2.51 -1.28
CA HIS A 335 -19.28 1.40 -2.10
C HIS A 335 -19.64 0.05 -1.47
N PRO A 336 -19.94 -1.02 -2.24
CA PRO A 336 -20.17 -2.36 -1.70
C PRO A 336 -19.04 -2.88 -0.80
N LEU A 337 -17.81 -2.43 -1.04
CA LEU A 337 -16.62 -2.79 -0.26
C LEU A 337 -16.24 -1.75 0.81
N ALA A 338 -17.19 -0.89 1.24
CA ALA A 338 -16.96 0.18 2.22
C ALA A 338 -16.28 -0.32 3.50
N ALA A 339 -16.73 -1.46 4.03
CA ALA A 339 -16.18 -2.06 5.24
C ALA A 339 -14.68 -2.36 5.12
N TYR A 340 -14.22 -2.86 3.98
CA TYR A 340 -12.80 -3.12 3.73
C TYR A 340 -11.98 -1.84 3.68
N TYR A 341 -12.53 -0.82 3.00
CA TYR A 341 -11.86 0.47 2.88
C TYR A 341 -11.74 1.18 4.22
N GLN A 342 -12.82 1.27 4.99
CA GLN A 342 -12.81 1.90 6.31
C GLN A 342 -11.91 1.15 7.29
N ALA A 343 -11.96 -0.19 7.32
CA ALA A 343 -11.13 -1.02 8.19
C ALA A 343 -9.62 -0.88 7.91
N SER A 344 -9.24 -0.47 6.70
CA SER A 344 -7.84 -0.24 6.34
C SER A 344 -7.23 1.02 6.98
N MET A 345 -8.04 1.93 7.51
CA MET A 345 -7.57 3.21 8.03
C MET A 345 -7.05 3.11 9.46
N ALA A 346 -6.19 4.05 9.85
CA ALA A 346 -5.79 4.26 11.23
C ALA A 346 -6.98 4.76 12.07
N ILE A 347 -6.98 4.48 13.37
CA ILE A 347 -8.05 4.87 14.29
C ILE A 347 -7.52 5.83 15.35
N ALA A 348 -8.20 6.95 15.52
CA ALA A 348 -7.86 7.98 16.50
C ALA A 348 -7.70 7.41 17.91
N GLY A 349 -6.53 7.62 18.53
CA GLY A 349 -6.18 7.15 19.85
C GLY A 349 -6.06 5.64 20.03
N GLN A 350 -6.05 4.84 18.93
CA GLN A 350 -6.07 3.37 19.04
C GLN A 350 -5.09 2.66 18.12
N ARG A 351 -5.06 2.99 16.81
CA ARG A 351 -4.37 2.17 15.81
C ARG A 351 -3.61 2.99 14.77
N GLY A 352 -2.49 2.43 14.30
CA GLY A 352 -1.71 2.94 13.18
C GLY A 352 -1.12 4.31 13.43
N THR A 353 -1.03 5.12 12.40
CA THR A 353 -0.46 6.47 12.47
C THR A 353 -1.26 7.45 13.34
N LEU A 354 -2.49 7.09 13.73
CA LEU A 354 -3.34 7.90 14.62
C LEU A 354 -3.36 7.42 16.08
N ARG A 355 -2.64 6.35 16.43
CA ARG A 355 -2.70 5.76 17.77
C ARG A 355 -2.37 6.71 18.92
N ASN A 356 -1.52 7.69 18.68
CA ASN A 356 -1.10 8.68 19.67
C ASN A 356 -1.79 10.05 19.48
N TYR A 357 -2.76 10.15 18.57
CA TYR A 357 -3.52 11.39 18.33
C TYR A 357 -4.93 11.26 18.89
N PHE A 358 -5.46 12.36 19.43
CA PHE A 358 -6.83 12.47 19.90
C PHE A 358 -7.16 11.59 21.13
N ILE A 359 -6.17 11.16 21.90
CA ILE A 359 -6.35 10.42 23.16
C ILE A 359 -7.12 11.31 24.14
N GLY A 360 -8.16 10.77 24.79
CA GLY A 360 -9.01 11.51 25.72
C GLY A 360 -9.96 12.53 25.06
N SER A 361 -9.96 12.67 23.74
CA SER A 361 -10.86 13.56 23.04
C SER A 361 -12.19 12.90 22.67
N PRO A 362 -13.27 13.65 22.37
CA PRO A 362 -14.56 13.09 21.94
C PRO A 362 -14.50 12.25 20.66
N ILE A 363 -13.43 12.39 19.86
CA ILE A 363 -13.26 11.65 18.60
C ILE A 363 -12.37 10.41 18.72
N GLN A 364 -11.84 10.13 19.91
CA GLN A 364 -11.10 8.90 20.17
C GLN A 364 -11.97 7.68 19.84
N GLY A 365 -11.44 6.77 19.01
CA GLY A 365 -12.14 5.59 18.55
C GLY A 365 -13.27 5.83 17.55
N LYS A 366 -13.57 7.11 17.21
CA LYS A 366 -14.67 7.49 16.31
C LYS A 366 -14.21 8.11 14.98
N PHE A 367 -12.91 8.27 14.81
CA PHE A 367 -12.34 8.80 13.58
C PHE A 367 -11.40 7.75 12.96
N TRP A 368 -11.77 7.29 11.76
CA TRP A 368 -10.97 6.43 10.90
C TRP A 368 -10.33 7.29 9.82
N GLY A 369 -9.00 7.33 9.75
CA GLY A 369 -8.39 8.27 8.84
C GLY A 369 -6.96 7.93 8.44
N LYS A 370 -6.46 8.78 7.56
CA LYS A 370 -5.10 8.75 7.03
C LYS A 370 -4.40 10.06 7.35
N THR A 371 -3.22 9.95 7.94
CA THR A 371 -2.31 11.09 8.09
C THR A 371 -1.39 11.21 6.89
N GLY A 372 -0.96 12.42 6.58
CA GLY A 372 0.08 12.69 5.60
C GLY A 372 1.15 13.63 6.15
N THR A 373 2.42 13.30 5.92
CA THR A 373 3.54 14.11 6.35
C THR A 373 4.70 13.96 5.37
N ILE A 374 5.12 15.07 4.79
CA ILE A 374 6.42 15.25 4.15
C ILE A 374 6.95 16.63 4.56
N ARG A 375 8.20 16.95 4.26
CA ARG A 375 8.78 18.25 4.66
C ARG A 375 7.89 19.43 4.21
N GLY A 376 7.42 20.22 5.17
CA GLY A 376 6.58 21.40 4.93
C GLY A 376 5.12 21.10 4.58
N VAL A 377 4.67 19.85 4.70
CA VAL A 377 3.28 19.44 4.42
C VAL A 377 2.74 18.55 5.53
N ARG A 378 1.52 18.84 5.96
CA ARG A 378 0.73 18.04 6.88
C ARG A 378 -0.67 17.87 6.30
N SER A 379 -1.22 16.68 6.46
CA SER A 379 -2.61 16.42 6.07
C SER A 379 -3.23 15.34 6.97
N ILE A 380 -4.54 15.40 7.08
CA ILE A 380 -5.35 14.38 7.75
C ILE A 380 -6.72 14.33 7.08
N SER A 381 -7.16 13.13 6.70
CA SER A 381 -8.49 12.95 6.12
C SER A 381 -9.08 11.61 6.56
N GLY A 382 -10.39 11.53 6.68
CA GLY A 382 -11.04 10.32 7.14
C GLY A 382 -12.53 10.47 7.39
N ILE A 383 -13.11 9.44 8.00
CA ILE A 383 -14.51 9.32 8.34
C ILE A 383 -14.67 9.50 9.85
N LEU A 384 -15.41 10.49 10.27
CA LEU A 384 -15.79 10.73 11.65
C LEU A 384 -17.21 10.24 11.88
N GLN A 385 -17.40 9.29 12.77
CA GLN A 385 -18.72 8.86 13.19
C GLN A 385 -19.29 9.81 14.24
N THR A 386 -20.48 10.34 13.96
CA THR A 386 -21.25 11.20 14.87
C THR A 386 -22.62 10.63 15.16
N SER A 387 -23.38 11.19 16.13
CA SER A 387 -24.76 10.81 16.40
C SER A 387 -25.67 10.94 15.17
N ASP A 388 -25.36 11.89 14.30
CA ASP A 388 -26.16 12.22 13.11
C ASP A 388 -25.61 11.54 11.84
N GLY A 389 -24.79 10.49 11.98
CA GLY A 389 -24.18 9.75 10.89
C GLY A 389 -22.74 10.19 10.57
N PRO A 390 -22.14 9.63 9.52
CA PRO A 390 -20.76 9.88 9.17
C PRO A 390 -20.52 11.32 8.68
N ARG A 391 -19.32 11.82 8.94
CA ARG A 391 -18.78 13.05 8.38
C ARG A 391 -17.46 12.75 7.67
N TYR A 392 -17.36 13.15 6.43
CA TYR A 392 -16.15 13.00 5.62
C TYR A 392 -15.32 14.26 5.76
N VAL A 393 -14.19 14.11 6.44
CA VAL A 393 -13.32 15.24 6.81
C VAL A 393 -12.03 15.15 6.01
N SER A 394 -11.65 16.25 5.40
CA SER A 394 -10.35 16.37 4.77
C SER A 394 -9.70 17.71 5.12
N MET A 395 -8.45 17.64 5.54
CA MET A 395 -7.59 18.79 5.85
C MET A 395 -6.23 18.57 5.22
N ILE A 396 -5.83 19.50 4.37
CA ILE A 396 -4.59 19.42 3.58
C ILE A 396 -3.83 20.74 3.67
#